data_0df36699c5acecea89afad58a267463a
#
_entry.id   0df36699c5acecea89afad58a267463a
#
_cell.length_a   1.000
_cell.length_b   1.000
_cell.length_c   1.000
_cell.angle_alpha   90.00
_cell.angle_beta   90.00
_cell.angle_gamma   90.00
#
_symmetry.space_group_name_H-M   'P 1'
#
loop_
_entity.id
_entity.type
_entity.pdbx_description
1 polymer ?
#
loop_
_entity_poly.entity_id
_entity_poly.type
_entity_poly.pdbx_seq_one_letter_code
_entity_poly.pdbx_strand_id
1 'polypeptide(L)'
;MGYQTGEEGRRPVPRKVRGSDVQGLVFLIVVIIQGCGMPNFGSGQPTSIGSGRYRADVWADNWFALYSGTSLVGEDPVPITTERSFNAETIFFDAELPLTLNLVAKDFKENDTGLEYIGKPNQQVGDGGVILQVTDTQTGKVVAVTDGRTRCLVIHRAPLRQACASLKNPSLADCGATIGEEPPGWKSPGFNVTSWPAATVYSEADVGVKDGYLAIKWDRSAKLVWSDDLKQDNTILCRVPVVTSIP
;
A
#
# COMPACT_ATOMS: atom_id res chain seq x y z
N MET A 1 -37.18 40.35 28.88
CA MET A 1 -38.20 40.79 27.86
C MET A 1 -37.55 40.95 26.53
N GLY A 2 -38.00 40.25 25.50
CA GLY A 2 -37.55 40.41 24.13
C GLY A 2 -37.39 39.07 23.40
N TYR A 3 -38.50 38.42 23.06
CA TYR A 3 -38.60 37.32 22.10
C TYR A 3 -38.36 37.89 20.69
N GLN A 4 -37.58 37.21 19.87
CA GLN A 4 -37.74 37.24 18.43
C GLN A 4 -37.70 35.85 17.84
N THR A 5 -38.76 35.59 17.11
CA THR A 5 -39.21 34.36 16.45
C THR A 5 -38.50 34.15 15.12
N GLY A 6 -38.42 32.86 14.76
CA GLY A 6 -37.80 32.30 13.60
C GLY A 6 -38.36 32.67 12.22
N GLU A 7 -37.61 32.29 11.21
CA GLU A 7 -38.13 32.14 9.83
C GLU A 7 -37.61 30.82 9.26
N GLU A 8 -38.57 29.96 8.99
CA GLU A 8 -38.44 28.67 8.34
C GLU A 8 -38.34 28.88 6.82
N GLY A 9 -37.15 28.66 6.25
CA GLY A 9 -36.93 28.72 4.80
C GLY A 9 -37.41 27.45 4.10
N ARG A 10 -38.55 27.51 3.41
CA ARG A 10 -39.11 26.44 2.56
C ARG A 10 -38.23 26.16 1.35
N ARG A 11 -37.91 24.86 1.14
CA ARG A 11 -37.27 24.35 -0.10
C ARG A 11 -38.30 24.34 -1.25
N PRO A 12 -37.88 24.69 -2.47
CA PRO A 12 -38.75 24.58 -3.64
C PRO A 12 -38.84 23.16 -4.19
N VAL A 13 -40.05 22.74 -4.54
CA VAL A 13 -40.42 21.47 -5.16
C VAL A 13 -40.09 21.53 -6.67
N PRO A 14 -39.50 20.48 -7.27
CA PRO A 14 -39.24 20.47 -8.71
C PRO A 14 -40.50 20.24 -9.53
N ARG A 15 -40.67 21.07 -10.53
CA ARG A 15 -41.78 21.06 -11.50
C ARG A 15 -41.62 19.92 -12.52
N LYS A 16 -42.65 19.12 -12.65
CA LYS A 16 -42.80 18.01 -13.62
C LYS A 16 -43.03 18.61 -15.01
N VAL A 17 -42.12 18.37 -15.95
CA VAL A 17 -42.32 18.75 -17.37
C VAL A 17 -43.02 17.58 -18.07
N ARG A 18 -44.15 17.93 -18.72
CA ARG A 18 -45.03 17.04 -19.48
C ARG A 18 -44.41 16.83 -20.87
N GLY A 19 -44.24 15.58 -21.27
CA GLY A 19 -43.75 15.18 -22.58
C GLY A 19 -44.78 15.51 -23.68
N SER A 20 -44.30 15.94 -24.83
CA SER A 20 -45.03 16.01 -26.07
C SER A 20 -44.58 14.90 -27.00
N ASP A 21 -45.53 14.08 -27.40
CA ASP A 21 -45.36 13.03 -28.39
C ASP A 21 -45.05 13.59 -29.77
N VAL A 22 -43.94 13.16 -30.37
CA VAL A 22 -43.65 13.39 -31.79
C VAL A 22 -43.52 12.03 -32.43
N GLN A 23 -44.55 11.60 -33.16
CA GLN A 23 -44.48 10.45 -34.05
C GLN A 23 -43.62 10.81 -35.26
N GLY A 24 -42.39 10.27 -35.29
CA GLY A 24 -41.48 10.37 -36.42
C GLY A 24 -41.42 9.06 -37.18
N LEU A 25 -41.80 9.13 -38.41
CA LEU A 25 -41.86 8.06 -39.44
C LEU A 25 -40.44 7.49 -39.66
N VAL A 26 -40.25 6.21 -39.36
CA VAL A 26 -38.96 5.49 -39.58
C VAL A 26 -38.93 5.00 -41.04
N PHE A 27 -38.12 5.62 -41.89
CA PHE A 27 -37.69 5.04 -43.17
C PHE A 27 -36.57 4.03 -42.93
N LEU A 28 -36.90 2.79 -43.24
CA LEU A 28 -35.96 1.65 -43.19
C LEU A 28 -35.06 1.70 -44.44
N ILE A 29 -33.84 2.22 -44.35
CA ILE A 29 -32.85 2.08 -45.41
C ILE A 29 -32.03 0.83 -45.09
N VAL A 30 -32.25 -0.24 -45.85
CA VAL A 30 -31.44 -1.45 -45.83
C VAL A 30 -30.16 -1.15 -46.63
N VAL A 31 -29.07 -0.89 -45.97
CA VAL A 31 -27.73 -0.83 -46.58
C VAL A 31 -27.09 -2.21 -46.43
N ILE A 32 -27.02 -2.93 -47.54
CA ILE A 32 -26.24 -4.19 -47.60
C ILE A 32 -24.77 -3.81 -47.68
N ILE A 33 -24.07 -3.90 -46.57
CA ILE A 33 -22.59 -3.78 -46.54
C ILE A 33 -22.03 -5.20 -46.68
N GLN A 34 -21.49 -5.50 -47.87
CA GLN A 34 -20.68 -6.70 -48.11
C GLN A 34 -19.41 -6.62 -47.21
N GLY A 35 -19.31 -7.58 -46.30
CA GLY A 35 -18.22 -7.63 -45.33
C GLY A 35 -16.88 -7.96 -45.96
N CYS A 36 -15.94 -7.00 -45.90
CA CYS A 36 -14.52 -7.33 -45.87
C CYS A 36 -14.20 -7.88 -44.48
N GLY A 37 -13.87 -9.16 -44.40
CA GLY A 37 -13.43 -9.77 -43.13
C GLY A 37 -12.18 -9.10 -42.58
N MET A 38 -12.31 -8.34 -41.49
CA MET A 38 -11.17 -7.91 -40.72
C MET A 38 -10.67 -9.09 -39.87
N PRO A 39 -9.35 -9.30 -39.80
CA PRO A 39 -8.80 -10.31 -38.91
C PRO A 39 -9.15 -9.93 -37.46
N ASN A 40 -9.80 -10.87 -36.79
CA ASN A 40 -10.14 -10.77 -35.37
C ASN A 40 -8.82 -10.82 -34.59
N PHE A 41 -8.27 -9.66 -34.22
CA PHE A 41 -7.26 -9.59 -33.19
C PHE A 41 -7.93 -9.96 -31.88
N GLY A 42 -7.87 -11.23 -31.56
CA GLY A 42 -8.29 -11.74 -30.27
C GLY A 42 -7.54 -10.95 -29.18
N SER A 43 -8.27 -10.14 -28.42
CA SER A 43 -7.80 -9.61 -27.16
C SER A 43 -7.56 -10.83 -26.26
N GLY A 44 -6.31 -11.31 -26.23
CA GLY A 44 -5.91 -12.35 -25.29
C GLY A 44 -6.08 -11.79 -23.89
N GLN A 45 -7.21 -12.11 -23.25
CA GLN A 45 -7.28 -11.98 -21.80
C GLN A 45 -6.15 -12.84 -21.23
N PRO A 46 -5.38 -12.32 -20.23
CA PRO A 46 -4.42 -13.16 -19.54
C PRO A 46 -5.19 -14.32 -18.93
N THR A 47 -4.95 -15.52 -19.41
CA THR A 47 -5.50 -16.73 -18.82
C THR A 47 -4.96 -16.81 -17.40
N SER A 48 -5.84 -16.78 -16.41
CA SER A 48 -5.50 -17.09 -15.03
C SER A 48 -4.92 -18.52 -15.00
N ILE A 49 -3.65 -18.66 -14.59
CA ILE A 49 -2.92 -19.94 -14.62
C ILE A 49 -3.26 -20.77 -13.38
N GLY A 50 -4.31 -20.44 -12.65
CA GLY A 50 -4.76 -21.12 -11.44
C GLY A 50 -4.84 -20.16 -10.25
N SER A 51 -5.52 -20.61 -9.21
CA SER A 51 -5.53 -19.94 -7.90
C SER A 51 -4.75 -20.78 -6.90
N GLY A 52 -4.06 -20.13 -6.00
CA GLY A 52 -3.33 -20.78 -4.91
C GLY A 52 -3.71 -20.17 -3.56
N ARG A 53 -3.54 -20.96 -2.51
CA ARG A 53 -3.67 -20.49 -1.13
C ARG A 53 -2.29 -20.28 -0.52
N TYR A 54 -2.10 -19.11 0.06
CA TYR A 54 -0.82 -18.64 0.54
C TYR A 54 -0.87 -18.28 2.01
N ARG A 55 0.28 -18.38 2.68
CA ARG A 55 0.54 -17.85 4.01
C ARG A 55 1.61 -16.79 3.88
N ALA A 56 1.32 -15.57 4.28
CA ALA A 56 2.29 -14.51 4.48
C ALA A 56 2.63 -14.38 5.95
N ASP A 57 3.91 -14.37 6.27
CA ASP A 57 4.41 -13.95 7.57
C ASP A 57 5.11 -12.61 7.37
N VAL A 58 4.72 -11.61 8.15
CA VAL A 58 5.23 -10.24 8.07
C VAL A 58 5.59 -9.76 9.46
N TRP A 59 6.71 -9.08 9.58
CA TRP A 59 7.05 -8.27 10.75
C TRP A 59 7.45 -6.87 10.26
N ALA A 60 6.98 -5.85 10.94
CA ALA A 60 7.29 -4.47 10.61
C ALA A 60 7.53 -3.64 11.88
N ASP A 61 8.42 -2.70 11.79
CA ASP A 61 8.61 -1.58 12.70
C ASP A 61 8.16 -0.31 11.93
N ASN A 62 6.91 0.18 12.09
CA ASN A 62 5.89 -0.25 13.06
C ASN A 62 4.67 -0.91 12.41
N TRP A 63 4.34 -0.60 11.17
CA TRP A 63 3.07 -0.96 10.54
C TRP A 63 3.24 -1.35 9.07
N PHE A 64 2.41 -2.25 8.61
CA PHE A 64 2.37 -2.66 7.22
C PHE A 64 0.94 -2.88 6.70
N ALA A 65 0.79 -2.83 5.36
CA ALA A 65 -0.34 -3.39 4.63
C ALA A 65 0.16 -4.18 3.41
N LEU A 66 -0.32 -5.42 3.27
CA LEU A 66 0.03 -6.32 2.18
C LEU A 66 -1.12 -6.45 1.19
N TYR A 67 -0.80 -6.37 -0.10
CA TYR A 67 -1.76 -6.49 -1.19
C TYR A 67 -1.35 -7.59 -2.17
N SER A 68 -2.34 -8.34 -2.68
CA SER A 68 -2.20 -9.14 -3.90
C SER A 68 -2.84 -8.36 -5.06
N GLY A 69 -2.02 -7.91 -5.99
CA GLY A 69 -2.47 -6.90 -6.95
C GLY A 69 -3.01 -5.66 -6.23
N THR A 70 -4.25 -5.28 -6.53
CA THR A 70 -4.93 -4.14 -5.89
C THR A 70 -5.73 -4.53 -4.64
N SER A 71 -5.88 -5.82 -4.36
CA SER A 71 -6.70 -6.33 -3.25
C SER A 71 -5.88 -6.37 -1.97
N LEU A 72 -6.35 -5.72 -0.92
CA LEU A 72 -5.77 -5.84 0.43
C LEU A 72 -5.96 -7.28 0.91
N VAL A 73 -4.88 -7.94 1.30
CA VAL A 73 -4.90 -9.30 1.86
C VAL A 73 -4.71 -9.31 3.37
N GLY A 74 -4.13 -8.26 3.91
CA GLY A 74 -4.03 -8.04 5.35
C GLY A 74 -3.17 -6.83 5.68
N GLU A 75 -3.33 -6.33 6.88
CA GLU A 75 -2.56 -5.22 7.43
C GLU A 75 -2.34 -5.44 8.92
N ASP A 76 -1.40 -4.73 9.50
CA ASP A 76 -1.20 -4.72 10.93
C ASP A 76 -2.49 -4.22 11.62
N PRO A 77 -3.09 -5.01 12.54
CA PRO A 77 -4.31 -4.63 13.23
C PRO A 77 -4.09 -3.51 14.27
N VAL A 78 -2.83 -3.24 14.64
CA VAL A 78 -2.50 -2.17 15.56
C VAL A 78 -2.36 -0.86 14.80
N PRO A 79 -3.09 0.20 15.17
CA PRO A 79 -2.98 1.48 14.47
C PRO A 79 -1.56 2.04 14.50
N ILE A 80 -1.13 2.60 13.36
CA ILE A 80 0.20 3.22 13.18
C ILE A 80 0.52 4.32 14.23
N THR A 81 -0.50 4.88 14.85
CA THR A 81 -0.36 5.88 15.93
C THR A 81 -0.18 5.27 17.31
N THR A 82 -0.09 3.94 17.42
CA THR A 82 0.13 3.26 18.70
C THR A 82 1.63 3.20 18.96
N GLU A 83 2.04 3.82 20.05
CA GLU A 83 3.42 3.75 20.50
C GLU A 83 3.86 2.31 20.74
N ARG A 84 5.07 1.99 20.29
CA ARG A 84 5.69 0.68 20.45
C ARG A 84 4.87 -0.46 19.86
N SER A 85 4.52 -0.32 18.62
CA SER A 85 3.91 -1.39 17.83
C SER A 85 5.00 -2.13 17.05
N PHE A 86 5.32 -3.34 17.49
CA PHE A 86 6.23 -4.27 16.80
C PHE A 86 5.49 -5.58 16.66
N ASN A 87 4.87 -5.79 15.51
CA ASN A 87 4.00 -6.94 15.34
C ASN A 87 4.51 -7.88 14.27
N ALA A 88 4.37 -9.17 14.57
CA ALA A 88 4.48 -10.20 13.56
C ALA A 88 3.11 -10.76 13.28
N GLU A 89 2.68 -10.68 12.04
CA GLU A 89 1.38 -11.17 11.60
C GLU A 89 1.53 -12.35 10.66
N THR A 90 0.65 -13.34 10.81
CA THR A 90 0.49 -14.44 9.87
C THR A 90 -0.87 -14.32 9.19
N ILE A 91 -0.87 -14.11 7.88
CA ILE A 91 -2.04 -13.86 7.06
C ILE A 91 -2.22 -15.01 6.07
N PHE A 92 -3.44 -15.56 5.98
CA PHE A 92 -3.78 -16.54 4.96
C PHE A 92 -4.66 -15.87 3.89
N PHE A 93 -4.33 -16.10 2.62
CA PHE A 93 -5.08 -15.52 1.50
C PHE A 93 -5.07 -16.42 0.28
N ASP A 94 -6.09 -16.25 -0.56
CA ASP A 94 -6.16 -16.87 -1.87
C ASP A 94 -5.80 -15.82 -2.92
N ALA A 95 -5.05 -16.21 -3.95
CA ALA A 95 -4.69 -15.32 -5.04
C ALA A 95 -4.53 -16.07 -6.35
N GLU A 96 -4.77 -15.36 -7.46
CA GLU A 96 -4.53 -15.86 -8.81
C GLU A 96 -3.05 -15.69 -9.20
N LEU A 97 -2.60 -16.57 -10.09
CA LEU A 97 -1.28 -16.46 -10.71
C LEU A 97 -1.36 -15.65 -12.04
N PRO A 98 -0.33 -14.89 -12.39
CA PRO A 98 0.91 -14.65 -11.61
C PRO A 98 0.69 -13.71 -10.43
N LEU A 99 1.31 -14.02 -9.29
CA LEU A 99 1.24 -13.16 -8.11
C LEU A 99 1.88 -11.81 -8.36
N THR A 100 1.24 -10.77 -7.84
CA THR A 100 1.81 -9.43 -7.73
C THR A 100 1.66 -8.98 -6.28
N LEU A 101 2.76 -8.91 -5.55
CA LEU A 101 2.73 -8.57 -4.14
C LEU A 101 3.22 -7.14 -3.93
N ASN A 102 2.37 -6.33 -3.31
CA ASN A 102 2.68 -4.95 -2.96
C ASN A 102 2.62 -4.80 -1.44
N LEU A 103 3.59 -4.10 -0.89
CA LEU A 103 3.73 -3.87 0.53
C LEU A 103 3.82 -2.36 0.77
N VAL A 104 2.98 -1.85 1.65
CA VAL A 104 3.14 -0.52 2.26
C VAL A 104 3.73 -0.76 3.64
N ALA A 105 4.83 -0.11 3.95
CA ALA A 105 5.39 -0.15 5.30
C ALA A 105 5.59 1.27 5.83
N LYS A 106 5.32 1.45 7.13
CA LYS A 106 5.37 2.75 7.80
C LYS A 106 6.05 2.61 9.14
N ASP A 107 6.97 3.53 9.39
CA ASP A 107 7.45 3.84 10.72
C ASP A 107 6.37 4.57 11.53
N PHE A 108 6.50 4.57 12.86
CA PHE A 108 5.54 5.20 13.77
C PHE A 108 5.17 6.62 13.34
N LYS A 109 3.88 6.91 13.35
CA LYS A 109 3.37 8.19 12.91
C LYS A 109 2.42 8.80 13.93
N GLU A 110 2.93 9.60 14.85
CA GLU A 110 2.11 10.49 15.67
C GLU A 110 1.64 11.70 14.84
N ASN A 111 2.56 12.22 14.02
CA ASN A 111 2.31 13.29 13.05
C ASN A 111 3.33 13.20 11.90
N ASP A 112 3.42 14.20 11.03
CA ASP A 112 4.32 14.18 9.88
C ASP A 112 5.75 14.66 10.17
N THR A 113 6.15 14.77 11.44
CA THR A 113 7.51 15.21 11.82
C THR A 113 8.58 14.13 11.71
N GLY A 114 8.20 12.85 11.65
CA GLY A 114 9.12 11.71 11.70
C GLY A 114 9.74 11.53 13.10
N LEU A 115 9.09 12.03 14.13
CA LEU A 115 9.51 11.84 15.51
C LEU A 115 8.55 10.95 16.26
N GLU A 116 9.11 10.19 17.15
CA GLU A 116 8.43 9.35 18.13
C GLU A 116 8.45 9.96 19.51
N TYR A 117 7.44 9.62 20.32
CA TYR A 117 7.32 10.00 21.73
C TYR A 117 7.43 11.52 21.97
N ILE A 118 6.79 12.30 21.11
CA ILE A 118 6.87 13.77 21.13
C ILE A 118 6.50 14.34 22.50
N GLY A 119 7.37 15.18 23.04
CA GLY A 119 7.22 15.81 24.35
C GLY A 119 7.58 14.91 25.53
N LYS A 120 8.00 13.66 25.31
CA LYS A 120 8.43 12.71 26.34
C LYS A 120 9.95 12.66 26.49
N PRO A 121 10.46 12.15 27.61
CA PRO A 121 11.91 12.06 27.82
C PRO A 121 12.66 11.18 26.82
N ASN A 122 11.98 10.24 26.20
CA ASN A 122 12.52 9.32 25.19
C ASN A 122 12.19 9.74 23.75
N GLN A 123 11.84 11.02 23.53
CA GLN A 123 11.63 11.55 22.19
C GLN A 123 12.85 11.29 21.30
N GLN A 124 12.60 10.75 20.12
CA GLN A 124 13.64 10.35 19.17
C GLN A 124 13.17 10.50 17.73
N VAL A 125 14.09 10.39 16.79
CA VAL A 125 13.79 10.13 15.38
C VAL A 125 13.40 8.67 15.26
N GLY A 126 12.40 8.36 14.49
CA GLY A 126 11.96 6.99 14.25
C GLY A 126 13.00 6.10 13.57
N ASP A 127 12.71 4.85 13.47
CA ASP A 127 13.48 3.85 12.74
C ASP A 127 12.53 2.84 12.07
N GLY A 128 12.78 2.52 10.82
CA GLY A 128 11.92 1.63 10.05
C GLY A 128 12.54 0.25 9.85
N GLY A 129 11.73 -0.69 9.41
CA GLY A 129 12.19 -2.02 9.02
C GLY A 129 11.03 -2.95 8.72
N VAL A 130 11.14 -3.77 7.68
CA VAL A 130 10.10 -4.74 7.35
C VAL A 130 10.72 -6.01 6.78
N ILE A 131 10.13 -7.16 7.11
CA ILE A 131 10.44 -8.46 6.51
C ILE A 131 9.15 -9.17 6.16
N LEU A 132 9.12 -9.78 4.98
CA LEU A 132 8.01 -10.60 4.49
C LEU A 132 8.52 -11.90 3.90
N GLN A 133 7.82 -12.99 4.19
CA GLN A 133 7.87 -14.22 3.41
C GLN A 133 6.47 -14.70 3.06
N VAL A 134 6.31 -15.24 1.86
CA VAL A 134 5.04 -15.84 1.41
C VAL A 134 5.30 -17.28 1.04
N THR A 135 4.52 -18.19 1.62
CA THR A 135 4.59 -19.62 1.43
C THR A 135 3.32 -20.13 0.73
N ASP A 136 3.47 -20.89 -0.32
CA ASP A 136 2.37 -21.69 -0.90
C ASP A 136 1.99 -22.78 0.10
N THR A 137 0.74 -22.78 0.56
CA THR A 137 0.29 -23.72 1.61
C THR A 137 0.10 -25.15 1.11
N GLN A 138 -0.02 -25.35 -0.21
CA GLN A 138 -0.18 -26.69 -0.81
C GLN A 138 1.17 -27.39 -0.94
N THR A 139 2.21 -26.64 -1.33
CA THR A 139 3.54 -27.21 -1.60
C THR A 139 4.51 -27.00 -0.44
N GLY A 140 4.22 -26.09 0.48
CA GLY A 140 5.12 -25.67 1.54
C GLY A 140 6.32 -24.85 1.04
N LYS A 141 6.37 -24.48 -0.24
CA LYS A 141 7.47 -23.70 -0.82
C LYS A 141 7.31 -22.21 -0.56
N VAL A 142 8.40 -21.54 -0.24
CA VAL A 142 8.44 -20.07 -0.21
C VAL A 142 8.45 -19.56 -1.64
N VAL A 143 7.48 -18.70 -1.97
CA VAL A 143 7.24 -18.18 -3.31
C VAL A 143 7.58 -16.69 -3.44
N ALA A 144 7.66 -15.97 -2.36
CA ALA A 144 8.10 -14.57 -2.34
C ALA A 144 8.73 -14.21 -1.00
N VAL A 145 9.71 -13.33 -1.05
CA VAL A 145 10.37 -12.76 0.14
C VAL A 145 10.77 -11.31 -0.14
N THR A 146 10.87 -10.52 0.92
CA THR A 146 11.64 -9.27 0.86
C THR A 146 13.12 -9.58 0.81
N ASP A 147 13.83 -8.93 -0.11
CA ASP A 147 15.29 -8.99 -0.25
C ASP A 147 15.78 -7.77 -1.05
N GLY A 148 17.06 -7.73 -1.40
CA GLY A 148 17.65 -6.64 -2.19
C GLY A 148 17.10 -6.48 -3.62
N ARG A 149 16.20 -7.37 -4.09
CA ARG A 149 15.47 -7.22 -5.37
C ARG A 149 14.15 -6.49 -5.20
N THR A 150 13.66 -6.36 -3.97
CA THR A 150 12.46 -5.59 -3.65
C THR A 150 12.65 -4.15 -4.13
N ARG A 151 11.64 -3.58 -4.80
CA ARG A 151 11.69 -2.22 -5.32
C ARG A 151 10.81 -1.34 -4.47
N CYS A 152 11.38 -0.30 -3.85
CA CYS A 152 10.67 0.56 -2.93
C CYS A 152 10.74 2.04 -3.35
N LEU A 153 9.63 2.74 -3.18
CA LEU A 153 9.48 4.19 -3.34
C LEU A 153 9.19 4.81 -1.98
N VAL A 154 10.00 5.75 -1.57
CA VAL A 154 9.74 6.56 -0.37
C VAL A 154 8.71 7.63 -0.72
N ILE A 155 7.64 7.73 0.06
CA ILE A 155 6.61 8.76 -0.10
C ILE A 155 6.48 9.69 1.12
N HIS A 156 7.13 9.36 2.23
CA HIS A 156 7.22 10.25 3.37
C HIS A 156 8.63 10.20 3.96
N ARG A 157 9.29 11.36 4.00
CA ARG A 157 10.62 11.53 4.59
C ARG A 157 10.58 12.68 5.60
N ALA A 158 10.91 12.40 6.85
CA ALA A 158 11.00 13.34 7.96
C ALA A 158 11.76 12.70 9.14
N PRO A 159 12.41 13.51 10.04
CA PRO A 159 12.59 14.95 9.93
C PRO A 159 13.70 15.30 8.93
N LEU A 160 13.49 16.30 8.08
CA LEU A 160 14.57 16.82 7.22
C LEU A 160 15.63 17.59 8.02
N ARG A 161 15.25 18.09 9.18
CA ARG A 161 16.12 18.76 10.14
C ARG A 161 16.11 17.99 11.45
N GLN A 162 17.00 17.01 11.59
CA GLN A 162 17.05 16.13 12.76
C GLN A 162 17.24 16.88 14.09
N ALA A 163 17.82 18.09 14.08
CA ALA A 163 17.95 18.91 15.28
C ALA A 163 16.61 19.23 15.96
N CYS A 164 15.49 19.14 15.25
CA CYS A 164 14.16 19.35 15.85
C CYS A 164 13.83 18.30 16.92
N ALA A 165 14.45 17.13 16.90
CA ALA A 165 14.27 16.11 17.94
C ALA A 165 14.69 16.57 19.34
N SER A 166 15.50 17.64 19.43
CA SER A 166 15.89 18.23 20.72
C SER A 166 14.88 19.25 21.26
N LEU A 167 13.88 19.63 20.48
CA LEU A 167 12.83 20.56 20.92
C LEU A 167 11.79 19.81 21.74
N LYS A 168 11.22 20.46 22.75
CA LYS A 168 10.25 19.82 23.65
C LYS A 168 8.95 19.41 22.93
N ASN A 169 8.45 20.24 22.03
CA ASN A 169 7.24 20.00 21.26
C ASN A 169 7.47 20.48 19.81
N PRO A 170 8.23 19.77 19.01
CA PRO A 170 8.56 20.17 17.65
C PRO A 170 7.35 20.13 16.75
N SER A 171 7.23 21.13 15.90
CA SER A 171 6.22 21.19 14.85
C SER A 171 6.77 20.67 13.53
N LEU A 172 5.88 20.42 12.56
CA LEU A 172 6.29 20.11 11.19
C LEU A 172 7.16 21.23 10.59
N ALA A 173 6.89 22.50 10.94
CA ALA A 173 7.73 23.63 10.49
C ALA A 173 9.14 23.56 11.06
N ASP A 174 9.33 23.04 12.28
CA ASP A 174 10.66 22.88 12.89
C ASP A 174 11.43 21.73 12.25
N CYS A 175 10.79 20.60 12.02
CA CYS A 175 11.40 19.37 11.49
C CYS A 175 11.55 19.41 9.97
N GLY A 176 10.52 19.86 9.26
CA GLY A 176 10.38 19.72 7.82
C GLY A 176 10.12 18.29 7.38
N ALA A 177 9.36 18.14 6.31
CA ALA A 177 9.09 16.84 5.70
C ALA A 177 9.03 16.96 4.17
N THR A 178 9.26 15.85 3.48
CA THR A 178 8.83 15.64 2.11
C THR A 178 7.71 14.61 2.13
N ILE A 179 6.54 15.00 1.63
CA ILE A 179 5.35 14.15 1.59
C ILE A 179 4.92 14.04 0.14
N GLY A 180 4.97 12.84 -0.40
CA GLY A 180 4.51 12.49 -1.74
C GLY A 180 3.19 11.74 -1.69
N GLU A 181 2.54 11.66 -2.85
CA GLU A 181 1.34 10.86 -3.03
C GLU A 181 1.70 9.45 -3.51
N GLU A 182 0.84 8.47 -3.21
CA GLU A 182 0.94 7.15 -3.84
C GLU A 182 0.74 7.31 -5.36
N PRO A 183 1.65 6.79 -6.21
CA PRO A 183 1.46 6.85 -7.66
C PRO A 183 0.15 6.15 -8.06
N PRO A 184 -0.72 6.80 -8.86
CA PRO A 184 -1.99 6.21 -9.26
C PRO A 184 -1.81 4.83 -9.90
N GLY A 185 -2.54 3.84 -9.38
CA GLY A 185 -2.53 2.48 -9.92
C GLY A 185 -1.26 1.67 -9.64
N TRP A 186 -0.37 2.10 -8.77
CA TRP A 186 0.90 1.42 -8.51
C TRP A 186 0.76 -0.04 -8.05
N LYS A 187 -0.36 -0.37 -7.43
CA LYS A 187 -0.65 -1.75 -6.98
C LYS A 187 -1.02 -2.70 -8.14
N SER A 188 -1.34 -2.17 -9.32
CA SER A 188 -1.71 -2.99 -10.48
C SER A 188 -0.54 -3.84 -10.98
N PRO A 189 -0.80 -5.09 -11.45
CA PRO A 189 0.24 -5.98 -11.97
C PRO A 189 1.06 -5.37 -13.11
N GLY A 190 0.43 -4.55 -13.96
CA GLY A 190 1.09 -3.90 -15.10
C GLY A 190 1.85 -2.61 -14.78
N PHE A 191 1.85 -2.16 -13.53
CA PHE A 191 2.56 -0.95 -13.16
C PHE A 191 4.08 -1.19 -13.15
N ASN A 192 4.81 -0.32 -13.83
CA ASN A 192 6.26 -0.44 -13.97
C ASN A 192 6.99 0.21 -12.78
N VAL A 193 7.63 -0.62 -11.96
CA VAL A 193 8.42 -0.21 -10.80
C VAL A 193 9.93 -0.23 -11.06
N THR A 194 10.39 -0.39 -12.31
CA THR A 194 11.83 -0.52 -12.61
C THR A 194 12.64 0.73 -12.26
N SER A 195 12.00 1.89 -12.24
CA SER A 195 12.62 3.15 -11.82
C SER A 195 12.70 3.31 -10.29
N TRP A 196 12.00 2.48 -9.52
CA TRP A 196 12.08 2.54 -8.06
C TRP A 196 13.42 1.98 -7.60
N PRO A 197 14.05 2.58 -6.58
CA PRO A 197 15.27 2.04 -5.99
C PRO A 197 15.09 0.59 -5.54
N ALA A 198 16.18 -0.17 -5.56
CA ALA A 198 16.23 -1.43 -4.85
C ALA A 198 16.24 -1.15 -3.34
N ALA A 199 15.52 -1.96 -2.58
CA ALA A 199 15.55 -1.87 -1.13
C ALA A 199 16.94 -2.18 -0.59
N THR A 200 17.33 -1.48 0.46
CA THR A 200 18.53 -1.78 1.23
C THR A 200 18.22 -2.93 2.19
N VAL A 201 19.14 -3.89 2.27
CA VAL A 201 19.07 -5.00 3.22
C VAL A 201 19.79 -4.59 4.50
N TYR A 202 19.13 -4.81 5.62
CA TYR A 202 19.65 -4.48 6.95
C TYR A 202 19.82 -5.73 7.80
N SER A 203 20.68 -5.64 8.80
CA SER A 203 20.79 -6.68 9.83
C SER A 203 19.72 -6.49 10.91
N GLU A 204 19.48 -7.53 11.70
CA GLU A 204 18.60 -7.47 12.88
C GLU A 204 19.06 -6.39 13.89
N ALA A 205 20.38 -6.18 13.97
CA ALA A 205 20.96 -5.17 14.85
C ALA A 205 20.77 -3.76 14.34
N ASP A 206 20.80 -3.56 13.01
CA ASP A 206 20.55 -2.23 12.40
C ASP A 206 19.11 -1.76 12.59
N VAL A 207 18.15 -2.70 12.42
CA VAL A 207 16.71 -2.45 12.59
C VAL A 207 16.31 -2.47 14.07
N GLY A 208 17.08 -3.16 14.92
CA GLY A 208 16.75 -3.31 16.34
C GLY A 208 15.51 -4.15 16.58
N VAL A 209 15.38 -5.29 15.85
CA VAL A 209 14.19 -6.16 15.90
C VAL A 209 13.76 -6.50 17.32
N LYS A 210 12.45 -6.49 17.56
CA LYS A 210 11.85 -6.63 18.89
C LYS A 210 10.72 -7.68 18.87
N ASP A 211 9.71 -7.43 19.64
CA ASP A 211 8.58 -8.33 19.91
C ASP A 211 8.00 -8.95 18.61
N GLY A 212 7.68 -10.23 18.65
CA GLY A 212 7.11 -10.97 17.52
C GLY A 212 8.12 -11.46 16.46
N TYR A 213 9.24 -10.80 16.24
CA TYR A 213 10.19 -11.18 15.19
C TYR A 213 10.69 -12.62 15.33
N LEU A 214 11.10 -13.02 16.54
CA LEU A 214 11.61 -14.37 16.83
C LEU A 214 10.50 -15.44 16.90
N ALA A 215 9.24 -15.05 16.88
CA ALA A 215 8.11 -15.99 16.84
C ALA A 215 7.95 -16.61 15.44
N ILE A 216 8.50 -15.99 14.41
CA ILE A 216 8.46 -16.47 13.03
C ILE A 216 9.78 -17.16 12.69
N LYS A 217 9.66 -18.33 12.05
CA LYS A 217 10.82 -18.98 11.44
C LYS A 217 11.00 -18.43 10.03
N TRP A 218 11.84 -17.42 9.91
CA TRP A 218 12.14 -16.79 8.62
C TRP A 218 12.92 -17.73 7.70
N ASP A 219 12.56 -17.74 6.41
CA ASP A 219 13.38 -18.37 5.38
C ASP A 219 14.71 -17.61 5.25
N ARG A 220 15.78 -18.35 4.93
CA ARG A 220 17.12 -17.75 4.81
C ARG A 220 17.23 -16.69 3.72
N SER A 221 16.36 -16.75 2.70
CA SER A 221 16.29 -15.77 1.62
C SER A 221 15.52 -14.51 2.01
N ALA A 222 14.61 -14.57 2.99
CA ALA A 222 13.92 -13.40 3.50
C ALA A 222 14.90 -12.47 4.24
N LYS A 223 14.81 -11.18 3.97
CA LYS A 223 15.68 -10.16 4.55
C LYS A 223 14.87 -9.02 5.10
N LEU A 224 15.34 -8.44 6.19
CA LEU A 224 14.91 -7.13 6.64
C LEU A 224 15.32 -6.09 5.59
N VAL A 225 14.36 -5.32 5.14
CA VAL A 225 14.56 -4.30 4.11
C VAL A 225 13.92 -2.97 4.52
N TRP A 226 14.47 -1.90 3.98
CA TRP A 226 13.91 -0.55 4.02
C TRP A 226 14.44 0.24 2.81
N SER A 227 14.25 1.57 2.81
CA SER A 227 14.99 2.47 1.93
C SER A 227 16.48 2.53 2.30
N ASP A 228 17.21 3.47 1.78
CA ASP A 228 18.62 3.73 2.15
C ASP A 228 18.78 4.49 3.48
N ASP A 229 17.67 4.94 4.09
CA ASP A 229 17.66 5.67 5.36
C ASP A 229 16.57 5.14 6.31
N LEU A 230 16.99 4.36 7.32
CA LEU A 230 16.09 3.79 8.34
C LEU A 230 15.42 4.86 9.21
N LYS A 231 15.97 6.07 9.30
CA LYS A 231 15.56 7.07 10.29
C LYS A 231 14.70 8.18 9.73
N GLN A 232 14.91 8.53 8.46
CA GLN A 232 14.17 9.65 7.86
C GLN A 232 13.05 9.19 6.93
N ASP A 233 13.11 7.98 6.42
CA ASP A 233 12.12 7.47 5.49
C ASP A 233 11.01 6.74 6.24
N ASN A 234 9.88 7.41 6.45
CA ASN A 234 8.81 6.93 7.34
C ASN A 234 7.68 6.20 6.62
N THR A 235 7.59 6.27 5.29
CA THR A 235 6.61 5.50 4.52
C THR A 235 7.21 5.08 3.21
N ILE A 236 7.20 3.78 2.96
CA ILE A 236 7.69 3.17 1.73
C ILE A 236 6.60 2.32 1.06
N LEU A 237 6.54 2.39 -0.25
CA LEU A 237 5.71 1.54 -1.11
C LEU A 237 6.62 0.56 -1.81
N CYS A 238 6.39 -0.74 -1.66
CA CYS A 238 7.29 -1.76 -2.19
C CYS A 238 6.59 -2.75 -3.12
N ARG A 239 7.25 -3.14 -4.20
CA ARG A 239 6.93 -4.32 -5.00
C ARG A 239 7.87 -5.45 -4.61
N VAL A 240 7.30 -6.51 -4.07
CA VAL A 240 8.05 -7.68 -3.60
C VAL A 240 8.27 -8.66 -4.76
N PRO A 241 9.50 -9.17 -4.98
CA PRO A 241 9.76 -10.13 -6.03
C PRO A 241 9.09 -11.48 -5.73
N VAL A 242 8.47 -12.05 -6.76
CA VAL A 242 7.89 -13.40 -6.71
C VAL A 242 8.81 -14.34 -7.48
N VAL A 243 9.04 -15.52 -6.93
CA VAL A 243 9.81 -16.57 -7.61
C VAL A 243 8.95 -17.16 -8.71
N THR A 244 9.27 -16.84 -9.95
CA THR A 244 8.49 -17.24 -11.14
C THR A 244 8.73 -18.67 -11.60
N SER A 245 9.64 -19.40 -10.97
CA SER A 245 9.93 -20.79 -11.33
C SER A 245 9.09 -21.75 -10.49
N ILE A 246 7.87 -22.01 -10.97
CA ILE A 246 7.22 -23.30 -10.72
C ILE A 246 7.52 -24.13 -11.96
N PRO A 247 8.42 -25.11 -11.90
CA PRO A 247 8.58 -26.05 -13.00
C PRO A 247 7.34 -26.94 -13.13
#